data_82e8f58d10fe217d29421c0dcb5f4a03
#
_entry.id   82e8f58d10fe217d29421c0dcb5f4a03
#
_cell.length_a   1.000
_cell.length_b   1.000
_cell.length_c   1.000
_cell.angle_alpha   90.00
_cell.angle_beta   90.00
_cell.angle_gamma   90.00
#
_symmetry.space_group_name_H-M   'P 1'
#
loop_
_entity.id
_entity.type
_entity.pdbx_description
1 polymer ?
#
loop_
_entity_poly.entity_id
_entity_poly.type
_entity_poly.pdbx_seq_one_letter_code
_entity_poly.pdbx_strand_id
1 'polypeptide(L)'
;NSPDFTANKVIALQEEYPGRLFLEKRAKKSGLGTAYVHGFRWALERKYDFIFEMDADFSHNPNDLEKLYDACHFGGASLAIGSRYVTGVNVVNWPLSRVLMSYFASVYVKFITGMKIHDATAGFVCYKREVLEKINLDKIKFVGYAFQIEMKYRTYCGKFEITEVPIIFTDRTKGVSKMSNAIIKEAILGVISLRLKKIFNT
;
A
#
# COMPACT_ATOMS: atom_id res chain seq x y z
N ASN A 1 -6.96 18.08 -1.52
CA ASN A 1 -6.87 19.41 -2.12
C ASN A 1 -5.52 19.56 -2.82
N SER A 2 -5.42 19.09 -4.07
CA SER A 2 -4.21 19.14 -4.88
C SER A 2 -4.10 20.52 -5.56
N PRO A 3 -2.93 21.19 -5.49
CA PRO A 3 -2.75 22.55 -6.06
C PRO A 3 -2.67 22.55 -7.59
N ASP A 4 -2.55 21.38 -8.24
CA ASP A 4 -2.33 21.17 -9.66
C ASP A 4 -3.62 20.86 -10.45
N PHE A 5 -4.77 21.21 -9.90
CA PHE A 5 -6.08 20.99 -10.50
C PHE A 5 -6.44 19.51 -10.79
N THR A 6 -5.74 18.54 -10.20
CA THR A 6 -6.07 17.11 -10.32
C THR A 6 -7.56 16.85 -10.00
N ALA A 7 -8.10 17.48 -8.95
CA ALA A 7 -9.50 17.31 -8.57
C ALA A 7 -10.47 17.74 -9.69
N ASN A 8 -10.16 18.81 -10.41
CA ASN A 8 -11.01 19.29 -11.51
C ASN A 8 -11.03 18.31 -12.70
N LYS A 9 -9.88 17.66 -12.98
CA LYS A 9 -9.81 16.61 -14.00
C LYS A 9 -10.67 15.41 -13.62
N VAL A 10 -10.62 15.00 -12.33
CA VAL A 10 -11.45 13.89 -11.85
C VAL A 10 -12.93 14.24 -11.94
N ILE A 11 -13.33 15.48 -11.61
CA ILE A 11 -14.73 15.93 -11.74
C ILE A 11 -15.20 15.83 -13.20
N ALA A 12 -14.41 16.29 -14.16
CA ALA A 12 -14.74 16.17 -15.58
C ALA A 12 -14.89 14.70 -16.02
N LEU A 13 -14.00 13.81 -15.57
CA LEU A 13 -14.10 12.38 -15.86
C LEU A 13 -15.30 11.69 -15.21
N GLN A 14 -15.86 12.22 -14.10
CA GLN A 14 -17.06 11.68 -13.49
C GLN A 14 -18.29 11.79 -14.43
N GLU A 15 -18.32 12.77 -15.31
CA GLU A 15 -19.37 12.91 -16.32
C GLU A 15 -19.30 11.79 -17.38
N GLU A 16 -18.09 11.31 -17.71
CA GLU A 16 -17.86 10.20 -18.63
C GLU A 16 -18.08 8.83 -17.99
N TYR A 17 -17.84 8.73 -16.65
CA TYR A 17 -17.92 7.47 -15.90
C TYR A 17 -18.89 7.57 -14.71
N PRO A 18 -20.18 7.83 -14.96
CA PRO A 18 -21.15 8.02 -13.87
C PRO A 18 -21.31 6.74 -13.03
N GLY A 19 -21.31 6.91 -11.72
CA GLY A 19 -21.45 5.80 -10.76
C GLY A 19 -20.25 4.85 -10.68
N ARG A 20 -19.16 5.14 -11.39
CA ARG A 20 -17.92 4.31 -11.37
C ARG A 20 -16.71 5.06 -10.85
N LEU A 21 -16.68 6.37 -11.00
CA LEU A 21 -15.60 7.24 -10.52
C LEU A 21 -16.12 8.14 -9.40
N PHE A 22 -15.44 8.11 -8.26
CA PHE A 22 -15.79 8.88 -7.07
C PHE A 22 -14.61 9.75 -6.65
N LEU A 23 -14.89 10.96 -6.18
CA LEU A 23 -13.88 11.91 -5.71
C LEU A 23 -14.14 12.27 -4.26
N GLU A 24 -13.24 11.85 -3.37
CA GLU A 24 -13.23 12.26 -1.97
C GLU A 24 -12.24 13.40 -1.74
N LYS A 25 -12.75 14.58 -1.37
CA LYS A 25 -11.94 15.77 -1.07
C LYS A 25 -11.71 15.89 0.43
N ARG A 26 -10.44 15.95 0.84
CA ARG A 26 -10.07 16.20 2.24
C ARG A 26 -9.66 17.65 2.44
N ALA A 27 -9.92 18.20 3.64
CA ALA A 27 -9.64 19.60 3.95
C ALA A 27 -8.16 19.97 3.81
N LYS A 28 -7.26 19.03 4.21
CA LYS A 28 -5.80 19.22 4.15
C LYS A 28 -5.05 17.94 3.84
N LYS A 29 -3.81 18.09 3.38
CA LYS A 29 -2.88 16.98 3.22
C LYS A 29 -2.36 16.55 4.61
N SER A 30 -2.65 15.30 5.00
CA SER A 30 -2.31 14.74 6.32
C SER A 30 -1.49 13.46 6.23
N GLY A 31 -0.85 13.22 5.08
CA GLY A 31 -0.05 12.02 4.80
C GLY A 31 -0.79 10.95 4.00
N LEU A 32 0.00 10.02 3.45
CA LEU A 32 -0.48 8.94 2.57
C LEU A 32 -1.41 7.99 3.32
N GLY A 33 -0.99 7.50 4.49
CA GLY A 33 -1.74 6.54 5.28
C GLY A 33 -3.13 7.05 5.69
N THR A 34 -3.23 8.36 6.03
CA THR A 34 -4.54 8.93 6.34
C THR A 34 -5.49 9.01 5.14
N ALA A 35 -4.92 9.09 3.91
CA ALA A 35 -5.71 9.04 2.69
C ALA A 35 -6.26 7.65 2.44
N TYR A 36 -5.41 6.63 2.58
CA TYR A 36 -5.83 5.23 2.43
C TYR A 36 -6.83 4.81 3.50
N VAL A 37 -6.62 5.15 4.77
CA VAL A 37 -7.60 4.87 5.84
C VAL A 37 -8.96 5.50 5.54
N HIS A 38 -8.98 6.73 5.02
CA HIS A 38 -10.24 7.37 4.58
C HIS A 38 -10.89 6.57 3.45
N GLY A 39 -10.13 6.20 2.41
CA GLY A 39 -10.62 5.38 1.30
C GLY A 39 -11.11 3.99 1.73
N PHE A 40 -10.43 3.35 2.68
CA PHE A 40 -10.86 2.06 3.23
C PHE A 40 -12.21 2.17 3.95
N ARG A 41 -12.42 3.18 4.79
CA ARG A 41 -13.71 3.41 5.43
C ARG A 41 -14.82 3.63 4.41
N TRP A 42 -14.54 4.48 3.41
CA TRP A 42 -15.45 4.72 2.31
C TRP A 42 -15.85 3.44 1.56
N ALA A 43 -14.89 2.55 1.31
CA ALA A 43 -15.13 1.27 0.65
C ALA A 43 -15.89 0.27 1.54
N LEU A 44 -15.54 0.21 2.83
CA LEU A 44 -16.23 -0.65 3.81
C LEU A 44 -17.70 -0.27 3.99
N GLU A 45 -18.02 1.02 4.09
CA GLU A 45 -19.38 1.54 4.16
C GLU A 45 -20.24 1.14 2.96
N ARG A 46 -19.60 1.01 1.78
CA ARG A 46 -20.24 0.58 0.52
C ARG A 46 -20.19 -0.92 0.28
N LYS A 47 -19.67 -1.67 1.24
CA LYS A 47 -19.64 -3.13 1.25
C LYS A 47 -18.90 -3.75 0.06
N TYR A 48 -17.83 -3.10 -0.43
CA TYR A 48 -16.95 -3.71 -1.42
C TYR A 48 -16.24 -4.93 -0.85
N ASP A 49 -16.18 -6.04 -1.61
CA ASP A 49 -15.56 -7.29 -1.17
C ASP A 49 -14.04 -7.28 -1.32
N PHE A 50 -13.55 -6.57 -2.35
CA PHE A 50 -12.12 -6.41 -2.64
C PHE A 50 -11.78 -4.92 -2.75
N ILE A 51 -10.79 -4.49 -2.01
CA ILE A 51 -10.36 -3.09 -1.95
C ILE A 51 -8.88 -3.02 -2.36
N PHE A 52 -8.60 -2.17 -3.35
CA PHE A 52 -7.25 -1.99 -3.87
C PHE A 52 -6.63 -0.68 -3.45
N GLU A 53 -5.32 -0.72 -3.22
CA GLU A 53 -4.44 0.45 -3.21
C GLU A 53 -3.62 0.43 -4.51
N MET A 54 -3.53 1.57 -5.19
CA MET A 54 -2.75 1.72 -6.41
C MET A 54 -2.37 3.18 -6.59
N ASP A 55 -1.12 3.45 -6.98
CA ASP A 55 -0.69 4.79 -7.38
C ASP A 55 -1.19 5.14 -8.78
N ALA A 56 -1.65 6.38 -8.98
CA ALA A 56 -2.19 6.87 -10.25
C ALA A 56 -1.16 7.64 -11.09
N ASP A 57 0.12 7.26 -11.01
CA ASP A 57 1.25 7.90 -11.69
C ASP A 57 1.88 7.02 -12.80
N PHE A 58 1.16 5.97 -13.20
CA PHE A 58 1.58 4.96 -14.17
C PHE A 58 2.79 4.11 -13.76
N SER A 59 3.18 4.13 -12.49
CA SER A 59 4.23 3.24 -11.99
C SER A 59 3.76 1.78 -11.85
N HIS A 60 2.47 1.57 -11.71
CA HIS A 60 1.82 0.27 -11.68
C HIS A 60 1.04 0.03 -12.98
N ASN A 61 1.17 -1.17 -13.56
CA ASN A 61 0.38 -1.55 -14.72
C ASN A 61 -1.05 -1.93 -14.28
N PRO A 62 -2.10 -1.27 -14.81
CA PRO A 62 -3.49 -1.61 -14.47
C PRO A 62 -3.88 -3.06 -14.78
N ASN A 63 -3.25 -3.71 -15.76
CA ASN A 63 -3.50 -5.11 -16.10
C ASN A 63 -3.10 -6.09 -14.97
N ASP A 64 -2.24 -5.66 -14.04
CA ASP A 64 -1.88 -6.47 -12.88
C ASP A 64 -2.97 -6.49 -11.79
N LEU A 65 -4.01 -5.61 -11.88
CA LEU A 65 -5.17 -5.65 -10.99
C LEU A 65 -5.87 -7.01 -11.02
N GLU A 66 -6.04 -7.59 -12.21
CA GLU A 66 -6.67 -8.90 -12.38
C GLU A 66 -5.88 -9.99 -11.65
N LYS A 67 -4.54 -9.99 -11.77
CA LYS A 67 -3.68 -10.97 -11.08
C LYS A 67 -3.80 -10.91 -9.56
N LEU A 68 -3.87 -9.68 -8.99
CA LEU A 68 -4.05 -9.51 -7.56
C LEU A 68 -5.46 -9.92 -7.11
N TYR A 69 -6.46 -9.61 -7.93
CA TYR A 69 -7.84 -10.04 -7.70
C TYR A 69 -7.93 -11.56 -7.66
N ASP A 70 -7.37 -12.24 -8.67
CA ASP A 70 -7.39 -13.70 -8.78
C ASP A 70 -6.67 -14.37 -7.59
N ALA A 71 -5.54 -13.81 -7.14
CA ALA A 71 -4.84 -14.30 -5.95
C ALA A 71 -5.74 -14.25 -4.69
N CYS A 72 -6.58 -13.21 -4.56
CA CYS A 72 -7.53 -13.11 -3.46
C CYS A 72 -8.80 -13.93 -3.70
N HIS A 73 -9.39 -13.87 -4.90
CA HIS A 73 -10.70 -14.46 -5.17
C HIS A 73 -10.63 -15.98 -5.32
N PHE A 74 -9.69 -16.47 -6.11
CA PHE A 74 -9.53 -17.89 -6.42
C PHE A 74 -8.36 -18.54 -5.66
N GLY A 75 -7.28 -17.79 -5.41
CA GLY A 75 -6.05 -18.30 -4.82
C GLY A 75 -6.05 -18.40 -3.29
N GLY A 76 -7.14 -18.00 -2.61
CA GLY A 76 -7.27 -18.13 -1.15
C GLY A 76 -6.57 -17.06 -0.34
N ALA A 77 -5.81 -16.13 -0.95
CA ALA A 77 -5.20 -15.03 -0.23
C ALA A 77 -6.25 -14.08 0.36
N SER A 78 -6.02 -13.59 1.57
CA SER A 78 -6.79 -12.49 2.16
C SER A 78 -6.18 -11.12 1.83
N LEU A 79 -4.88 -11.12 1.53
CA LEU A 79 -4.11 -9.97 1.07
C LEU A 79 -3.20 -10.38 -0.09
N ALA A 80 -3.31 -9.74 -1.24
CA ALA A 80 -2.39 -9.89 -2.36
C ALA A 80 -1.53 -8.64 -2.55
N ILE A 81 -0.21 -8.81 -2.65
CA ILE A 81 0.77 -7.74 -2.78
C ILE A 81 1.38 -7.79 -4.18
N GLY A 82 1.29 -6.71 -4.95
CA GLY A 82 2.09 -6.54 -6.16
C GLY A 82 3.55 -6.33 -5.79
N SER A 83 4.34 -7.41 -5.88
CA SER A 83 5.71 -7.47 -5.37
C SER A 83 6.74 -7.24 -6.48
N ARG A 84 7.68 -6.34 -6.22
CA ARG A 84 8.83 -6.05 -7.08
C ARG A 84 9.97 -7.06 -6.88
N TYR A 85 9.89 -7.89 -5.83
CA TYR A 85 11.04 -8.67 -5.35
C TYR A 85 10.79 -10.17 -5.21
N VAL A 86 9.58 -10.68 -5.39
CA VAL A 86 9.25 -12.09 -5.18
C VAL A 86 9.89 -13.02 -6.22
N THR A 87 10.09 -12.55 -7.45
CA THR A 87 10.74 -13.30 -8.54
C THR A 87 12.06 -12.66 -9.03
N GLY A 88 12.74 -11.93 -8.14
CA GLY A 88 13.91 -11.14 -8.48
C GLY A 88 13.64 -9.65 -8.38
N VAL A 89 14.42 -8.81 -9.05
CA VAL A 89 14.29 -7.34 -9.02
C VAL A 89 13.57 -6.87 -10.28
N ASN A 90 12.28 -6.54 -10.14
CA ASN A 90 11.40 -6.16 -11.25
C ASN A 90 11.08 -4.67 -11.21
N VAL A 91 12.11 -3.83 -11.36
CA VAL A 91 11.97 -2.37 -11.41
C VAL A 91 12.63 -1.81 -12.67
N VAL A 92 12.00 -0.82 -13.28
CA VAL A 92 12.47 -0.16 -14.52
C VAL A 92 12.77 1.30 -14.23
N ASN A 93 13.89 1.79 -14.75
CA ASN A 93 14.37 3.18 -14.64
C ASN A 93 14.69 3.66 -13.20
N TRP A 94 14.94 2.77 -12.24
CA TRP A 94 15.43 3.16 -10.94
C TRP A 94 16.96 3.24 -10.89
N PRO A 95 17.53 4.27 -10.25
CA PRO A 95 18.95 4.26 -9.90
C PRO A 95 19.25 3.07 -8.97
N LEU A 96 20.42 2.46 -9.13
CA LEU A 96 20.84 1.29 -8.33
C LEU A 96 20.76 1.57 -6.82
N SER A 97 21.13 2.77 -6.37
CA SER A 97 21.02 3.17 -4.96
C SER A 97 19.60 3.08 -4.42
N ARG A 98 18.59 3.44 -5.22
CA ARG A 98 17.18 3.34 -4.84
C ARG A 98 16.70 1.89 -4.80
N VAL A 99 17.16 1.07 -5.75
CA VAL A 99 16.88 -0.38 -5.75
C VAL A 99 17.41 -1.02 -4.47
N LEU A 100 18.70 -0.81 -4.17
CA LEU A 100 19.34 -1.36 -2.97
C LEU A 100 18.66 -0.89 -1.69
N MET A 101 18.38 0.41 -1.58
CA MET A 101 17.69 0.96 -0.40
C MET A 101 16.31 0.32 -0.19
N SER A 102 15.50 0.19 -1.26
CA SER A 102 14.17 -0.41 -1.18
C SER A 102 14.22 -1.90 -0.86
N TYR A 103 15.15 -2.63 -1.46
CA TYR A 103 15.36 -4.05 -1.21
C TYR A 103 15.79 -4.30 0.25
N PHE A 104 16.84 -3.60 0.71
CA PHE A 104 17.32 -3.75 2.09
C PHE A 104 16.30 -3.26 3.12
N ALA A 105 15.46 -2.28 2.82
CA ALA A 105 14.35 -1.91 3.68
C ALA A 105 13.38 -3.08 3.88
N SER A 106 13.05 -3.82 2.82
CA SER A 106 12.19 -5.00 2.92
C SER A 106 12.86 -6.15 3.68
N VAL A 107 14.16 -6.38 3.47
CA VAL A 107 14.95 -7.37 4.24
C VAL A 107 14.96 -7.01 5.73
N TYR A 108 15.19 -5.76 6.08
CA TYR A 108 15.14 -5.26 7.46
C TYR A 108 13.77 -5.50 8.09
N VAL A 109 12.69 -5.14 7.40
CA VAL A 109 11.32 -5.36 7.88
C VAL A 109 11.06 -6.84 8.12
N LYS A 110 11.43 -7.70 7.18
CA LYS A 110 11.30 -9.16 7.29
C LYS A 110 12.04 -9.68 8.53
N PHE A 111 13.26 -9.23 8.77
CA PHE A 111 14.07 -9.65 9.91
C PHE A 111 13.45 -9.23 11.24
N ILE A 112 13.03 -7.98 11.38
CA ILE A 112 12.47 -7.46 12.64
C ILE A 112 11.07 -8.02 12.92
N THR A 113 10.20 -8.10 11.89
CA THR A 113 8.79 -8.46 12.08
C THR A 113 8.53 -9.96 12.03
N GLY A 114 9.40 -10.72 11.36
CA GLY A 114 9.21 -12.13 11.07
C GLY A 114 8.20 -12.41 9.95
N MET A 115 7.74 -11.38 9.22
CA MET A 115 6.87 -11.57 8.04
C MET A 115 7.63 -12.27 6.91
N LYS A 116 7.00 -13.25 6.28
CA LYS A 116 7.60 -14.00 5.16
C LYS A 116 7.25 -13.37 3.80
N ILE A 117 7.38 -12.06 3.68
CA ILE A 117 7.14 -11.30 2.45
C ILE A 117 8.43 -10.65 1.95
N HIS A 118 8.55 -10.50 0.63
CA HIS A 118 9.74 -9.94 -0.03
C HIS A 118 9.62 -8.44 -0.26
N ASP A 119 8.40 -7.91 -0.43
CA ASP A 119 8.14 -6.49 -0.66
C ASP A 119 7.22 -5.88 0.39
N ALA A 120 7.79 -5.60 1.56
CA ALA A 120 7.05 -5.01 2.68
C ALA A 120 6.60 -3.55 2.40
N THR A 121 7.23 -2.87 1.46
CA THR A 121 7.00 -1.45 1.15
C THR A 121 6.12 -1.22 -0.07
N ALA A 122 5.68 -2.28 -0.75
CA ALA A 122 4.80 -2.17 -1.92
C ALA A 122 3.49 -1.43 -1.58
N GLY A 123 3.07 -0.54 -2.48
CA GLY A 123 1.83 0.23 -2.38
C GLY A 123 0.73 -0.24 -3.34
N PHE A 124 0.96 -1.32 -4.10
CA PHE A 124 -0.04 -1.95 -4.93
C PHE A 124 -0.53 -3.23 -4.25
N VAL A 125 -1.72 -3.16 -3.68
CA VAL A 125 -2.22 -4.19 -2.76
C VAL A 125 -3.72 -4.39 -2.99
N CYS A 126 -4.16 -5.65 -2.91
CA CYS A 126 -5.57 -6.03 -2.86
C CYS A 126 -5.88 -6.60 -1.47
N TYR A 127 -6.89 -6.06 -0.81
CA TYR A 127 -7.41 -6.55 0.47
C TYR A 127 -8.79 -7.18 0.27
N LYS A 128 -9.05 -8.34 0.87
CA LYS A 128 -10.42 -8.75 1.15
C LYS A 128 -11.01 -7.86 2.24
N ARG A 129 -12.32 -7.60 2.18
CA ARG A 129 -13.06 -6.81 3.16
C ARG A 129 -12.77 -7.24 4.60
N GLU A 130 -12.81 -8.54 4.87
CA GLU A 130 -12.60 -9.13 6.21
C GLU A 130 -11.29 -8.70 6.87
N VAL A 131 -10.23 -8.47 6.07
CA VAL A 131 -8.93 -7.99 6.58
C VAL A 131 -9.07 -6.57 7.12
N LEU A 132 -9.71 -5.67 6.35
CA LEU A 132 -9.88 -4.28 6.74
C LEU A 132 -10.89 -4.11 7.89
N GLU A 133 -11.91 -4.95 7.97
CA GLU A 133 -12.85 -5.00 9.09
C GLU A 133 -12.17 -5.46 10.39
N LYS A 134 -11.24 -6.44 10.29
CA LYS A 134 -10.49 -6.94 11.45
C LYS A 134 -9.42 -5.98 11.93
N ILE A 135 -8.79 -5.25 11.02
CA ILE A 135 -7.78 -4.24 11.36
C ILE A 135 -8.49 -3.02 11.96
N ASN A 136 -8.15 -2.66 13.20
CA ASN A 136 -8.64 -1.41 13.77
C ASN A 136 -7.94 -0.23 13.08
N LEU A 137 -8.64 0.37 12.10
CA LEU A 137 -8.14 1.47 11.28
C LEU A 137 -7.87 2.75 12.11
N ASP A 138 -8.53 2.93 13.28
CA ASP A 138 -8.28 4.05 14.19
C ASP A 138 -6.96 3.95 14.93
N LYS A 139 -6.40 2.74 15.02
CA LYS A 139 -5.11 2.46 15.66
C LYS A 139 -3.94 2.47 14.69
N ILE A 140 -4.13 2.81 13.42
CA ILE A 140 -3.06 2.99 12.46
C ILE A 140 -2.25 4.24 12.84
N LYS A 141 -0.92 4.09 12.94
CA LYS A 141 -0.04 5.14 13.46
C LYS A 141 0.76 5.83 12.39
N PHE A 142 1.19 5.08 11.38
CA PHE A 142 2.07 5.62 10.38
C PHE A 142 1.28 6.30 9.26
N VAL A 143 1.70 7.50 8.94
CA VAL A 143 1.06 8.34 7.90
C VAL A 143 1.89 8.42 6.62
N GLY A 144 3.17 8.03 6.68
CA GLY A 144 4.12 7.98 5.56
C GLY A 144 4.24 6.59 4.94
N TYR A 145 5.40 6.27 4.38
CA TYR A 145 5.66 4.96 3.75
C TYR A 145 5.59 3.76 4.73
N ALA A 146 5.86 3.99 6.01
CA ALA A 146 5.73 2.97 7.06
C ALA A 146 4.28 2.48 7.22
N PHE A 147 3.28 3.22 6.73
CA PHE A 147 1.88 2.79 6.66
C PHE A 147 1.73 1.44 5.96
N GLN A 148 2.40 1.26 4.80
CA GLN A 148 2.35 0.01 4.04
C GLN A 148 2.89 -1.17 4.84
N ILE A 149 3.94 -0.94 5.61
CA ILE A 149 4.52 -1.95 6.49
C ILE A 149 3.57 -2.27 7.65
N GLU A 150 2.96 -1.25 8.26
CA GLU A 150 2.01 -1.44 9.37
C GLU A 150 0.78 -2.24 8.93
N MET A 151 0.20 -1.95 7.77
CA MET A 151 -0.96 -2.67 7.24
C MET A 151 -0.67 -4.14 7.03
N LYS A 152 0.45 -4.47 6.35
CA LYS A 152 0.89 -5.85 6.14
C LYS A 152 1.20 -6.57 7.46
N TYR A 153 1.83 -5.88 8.39
CA TYR A 153 2.14 -6.45 9.69
C TYR A 153 0.89 -6.76 10.51
N ARG A 154 -0.11 -5.88 10.50
CA ARG A 154 -1.40 -6.13 11.18
C ARG A 154 -2.15 -7.29 10.52
N THR A 155 -2.14 -7.39 9.19
CA THR A 155 -2.69 -8.53 8.45
C THR A 155 -1.99 -9.83 8.86
N TYR A 156 -0.66 -9.84 8.90
CA TYR A 156 0.14 -10.98 9.36
C TYR A 156 -0.16 -11.36 10.82
N CYS A 157 -0.27 -10.38 11.72
CA CYS A 157 -0.64 -10.63 13.11
C CYS A 157 -2.07 -11.18 13.27
N GLY A 158 -2.97 -10.79 12.37
CA GLY A 158 -4.33 -11.33 12.26
C GLY A 158 -4.40 -12.76 11.74
N LYS A 159 -3.26 -13.36 11.35
CA LYS A 159 -3.13 -14.71 10.77
C LYS A 159 -3.89 -14.86 9.44
N PHE A 160 -4.03 -13.78 8.71
CA PHE A 160 -4.56 -13.81 7.35
C PHE A 160 -3.53 -14.31 6.34
N GLU A 161 -3.99 -14.99 5.30
CA GLU A 161 -3.13 -15.46 4.22
C GLU A 161 -2.66 -14.29 3.35
N ILE A 162 -1.34 -14.18 3.16
CA ILE A 162 -0.70 -13.13 2.38
C ILE A 162 0.04 -13.76 1.20
N THR A 163 -0.28 -13.33 -0.01
CA THR A 163 0.37 -13.77 -1.24
C THR A 163 1.04 -12.61 -1.96
N GLU A 164 2.24 -12.85 -2.50
CA GLU A 164 2.94 -11.91 -3.36
C GLU A 164 2.77 -12.29 -4.83
N VAL A 165 2.31 -11.35 -5.63
CA VAL A 165 2.13 -11.47 -7.08
C VAL A 165 3.24 -10.66 -7.75
N PRO A 166 4.07 -11.25 -8.63
CA PRO A 166 5.14 -10.51 -9.29
C PRO A 166 4.56 -9.45 -10.23
N ILE A 167 5.06 -8.22 -10.10
CA ILE A 167 4.74 -7.10 -10.97
C ILE A 167 6.01 -6.43 -11.46
N ILE A 168 5.92 -5.69 -12.56
CA ILE A 168 6.96 -4.78 -13.02
C ILE A 168 6.60 -3.37 -12.59
N PHE A 169 7.47 -2.74 -11.80
CA PHE A 169 7.31 -1.36 -11.38
C PHE A 169 8.16 -0.44 -12.27
N THR A 170 7.52 0.50 -12.94
CA THR A 170 8.20 1.50 -13.79
C THR A 170 8.28 2.83 -13.04
N ASP A 171 9.46 3.49 -13.05
CA ASP A 171 9.53 4.80 -12.40
C ASP A 171 8.63 5.81 -13.13
N ARG A 172 8.01 6.67 -12.35
CA ARG A 172 7.14 7.72 -12.89
C ARG A 172 7.96 8.66 -13.79
N THR A 173 7.33 9.15 -14.84
CA THR A 173 7.94 10.10 -15.77
C THR A 173 7.78 11.55 -15.34
N LYS A 174 6.86 11.84 -14.40
CA LYS A 174 6.54 13.20 -13.91
C LYS A 174 6.52 13.23 -12.39
N GLY A 175 6.98 14.34 -11.81
CA GLY A 175 7.01 14.57 -10.37
C GLY A 175 8.32 14.13 -9.71
N VAL A 176 8.54 14.58 -8.48
CA VAL A 176 9.75 14.29 -7.69
C VAL A 176 9.40 13.39 -6.51
N SER A 177 10.27 12.42 -6.21
CA SER A 177 10.14 11.57 -5.03
C SER A 177 10.23 12.40 -3.75
N LYS A 178 9.29 12.19 -2.83
CA LYS A 178 9.19 12.92 -1.55
C LYS A 178 9.87 12.17 -0.39
N MET A 179 10.83 11.28 -0.68
CA MET A 179 11.58 10.59 0.37
C MET A 179 12.53 11.57 1.09
N SER A 180 12.38 11.69 2.39
CA SER A 180 13.28 12.46 3.26
C SER A 180 13.93 11.53 4.29
N ASN A 181 15.08 11.95 4.85
CA ASN A 181 15.75 11.22 5.93
C ASN A 181 14.86 11.03 7.16
N ALA A 182 13.93 11.95 7.41
CA ALA A 182 12.96 11.85 8.50
C ALA A 182 12.01 10.67 8.30
N ILE A 183 11.53 10.46 7.07
CA ILE A 183 10.65 9.33 6.71
C ILE A 183 11.38 7.99 6.89
N ILE A 184 12.67 7.93 6.53
CA ILE A 184 13.49 6.72 6.71
C ILE A 184 13.68 6.40 8.21
N LYS A 185 14.01 7.40 9.03
CA LYS A 185 14.14 7.24 10.49
C LYS A 185 12.81 6.81 11.13
N GLU A 186 11.69 7.43 10.74
CA GLU A 186 10.35 7.03 11.18
C GLU A 186 10.07 5.57 10.86
N ALA A 187 10.39 5.11 9.65
CA ALA A 187 10.19 3.73 9.24
C ALA A 187 11.03 2.75 10.06
N ILE A 188 12.32 3.04 10.30
CA ILE A 188 13.22 2.18 11.07
C ILE A 188 12.71 2.02 12.51
N LEU A 189 12.52 3.12 13.23
CA LEU A 189 12.06 3.09 14.62
C LEU A 189 10.62 2.55 14.73
N GLY A 190 9.80 2.87 13.74
CA GLY A 190 8.43 2.43 13.66
C GLY A 190 8.29 0.92 13.58
N VAL A 191 9.08 0.27 12.74
CA VAL A 191 9.07 -1.21 12.58
C VAL A 191 9.44 -1.91 13.89
N ILE A 192 10.46 -1.42 14.61
CA ILE A 192 10.81 -1.93 15.94
C ILE A 192 9.64 -1.76 16.92
N SER A 193 9.03 -0.57 16.95
CA SER A 193 7.87 -0.30 17.81
C SER A 193 6.67 -1.22 17.52
N LEU A 194 6.42 -1.55 16.23
CA LEU A 194 5.38 -2.51 15.87
C LEU A 194 5.65 -3.90 16.46
N ARG A 195 6.88 -4.36 16.36
CA ARG A 195 7.27 -5.68 16.90
C ARG A 195 7.15 -5.74 18.43
N LEU A 196 7.67 -4.73 19.13
CA LEU A 196 7.61 -4.66 20.59
C LEU A 196 6.17 -4.67 21.10
N LYS A 197 5.27 -3.91 20.47
CA LYS A 197 3.85 -3.89 20.87
C LYS A 197 3.15 -5.23 20.74
N LYS A 198 3.50 -6.03 19.73
CA LYS A 198 2.97 -7.39 19.64
C LYS A 198 3.42 -8.25 20.81
N ILE A 199 4.68 -8.09 21.27
CA ILE A 199 5.22 -8.87 22.38
C ILE A 199 4.55 -8.48 23.72
N PHE A 200 4.19 -7.19 23.89
CA PHE A 200 3.59 -6.69 25.14
C PHE A 200 2.06 -6.67 25.16
N ASN A 201 1.38 -6.92 24.04
CA ASN A 201 -0.09 -6.97 23.94
C ASN A 201 -0.61 -8.42 23.75
N THR A 202 0.24 -9.42 23.93
CA THR A 202 -0.12 -10.82 24.11
C THR A 202 -0.10 -11.16 25.59
#